data_ffe90e2f6621718101d1965c7e589054
#
_entry.id   ffe90e2f6621718101d1965c7e589054
#
_cell.length_a   1.000
_cell.length_b   1.000
_cell.length_c   1.000
_cell.angle_alpha   90.00
_cell.angle_beta   90.00
_cell.angle_gamma   90.00
#
_symmetry.space_group_name_H-M   'P 1'
#
loop_
_entity.id
_entity.type
_entity.pdbx_description
1 polymer ?
#
loop_
_entity_poly.entity_id
_entity_poly.type
_entity_poly.pdbx_seq_one_letter_code
_entity_poly.pdbx_strand_id
1 'polypeptide(L)'
;MMLDVTVQRDRDIIFHDICLNDVCITKGAVARIVYLSVECDGIQALSCGGDGVIVSTPSGSTAYNLSAGGPIVEPDARNMLITPICAHDMASRCIVTSDRRVITVRMTQNARRNAFVSVDGGKSVRLNMGDTVTIRRSRLDTKLLKLNDRSFYDVVNAKFQGK
;
A
#
# COMPACT_ATOMS: atom_id res chain seq x y z
N MET A 1 5.37 -7.75 10.83
CA MET A 1 5.18 -6.30 11.05
C MET A 1 3.80 -5.86 10.61
N MET A 2 3.32 -4.70 11.10
CA MET A 2 2.08 -4.04 10.64
C MET A 2 2.39 -2.62 10.20
N LEU A 3 1.49 -1.99 9.44
CA LEU A 3 1.58 -0.57 9.08
C LEU A 3 0.59 0.25 9.87
N ASP A 4 1.02 1.43 10.29
CA ASP A 4 0.22 2.48 10.92
C ASP A 4 -0.11 3.51 9.85
N VAL A 5 -1.39 3.85 9.71
CA VAL A 5 -1.94 4.66 8.63
C VAL A 5 -2.71 5.83 9.19
N THR A 6 -2.37 7.03 8.79
CA THR A 6 -3.13 8.23 9.15
C THR A 6 -3.50 9.02 7.90
N VAL A 7 -4.69 9.60 7.91
CA VAL A 7 -5.11 10.60 6.91
C VAL A 7 -5.31 11.91 7.63
N GLN A 8 -4.58 12.91 7.22
CA GLN A 8 -4.68 14.27 7.73
C GLN A 8 -5.35 15.18 6.71
N ARG A 9 -6.33 15.95 7.19
CA ARG A 9 -7.00 17.03 6.46
C ARG A 9 -6.79 18.32 7.24
N ASP A 10 -6.15 19.31 6.61
CA ASP A 10 -5.74 20.56 7.26
C ASP A 10 -4.86 20.27 8.49
N ARG A 11 -5.40 20.45 9.69
CA ARG A 11 -4.71 20.17 10.98
C ARG A 11 -5.23 18.95 11.70
N ASP A 12 -6.30 18.32 11.21
CA ASP A 12 -7.01 17.25 11.89
C ASP A 12 -6.65 15.88 11.30
N ILE A 13 -6.51 14.88 12.17
CA ILE A 13 -6.46 13.48 11.76
C ILE A 13 -7.89 12.99 11.58
N ILE A 14 -8.31 12.79 10.34
CA ILE A 14 -9.67 12.36 9.99
C ILE A 14 -9.81 10.83 9.90
N PHE A 15 -8.69 10.12 9.86
CA PHE A 15 -8.66 8.66 9.81
C PHE A 15 -7.36 8.15 10.40
N HIS A 16 -7.46 7.10 11.22
CA HIS A 16 -6.31 6.33 11.70
C HIS A 16 -6.70 4.86 11.78
N ASP A 17 -5.83 4.00 11.27
CA ASP A 17 -6.00 2.55 11.33
C ASP A 17 -4.64 1.84 11.25
N ILE A 18 -4.65 0.52 11.46
CA ILE A 18 -3.46 -0.33 11.42
C ILE A 18 -3.77 -1.54 10.55
N CYS A 19 -2.89 -1.89 9.62
CA CYS A 19 -3.07 -3.03 8.75
C CYS A 19 -2.01 -4.11 8.91
N LEU A 20 -2.41 -5.33 8.64
CA LEU A 20 -1.53 -6.50 8.52
C LEU A 20 -0.97 -6.62 7.10
N ASN A 21 -1.83 -6.44 6.08
CA ASN A 21 -1.45 -6.64 4.68
C ASN A 21 -1.10 -5.34 3.96
N ASP A 22 -2.07 -4.47 3.75
CA ASP A 22 -1.88 -3.33 2.86
C ASP A 22 -2.82 -2.15 3.12
N VAL A 23 -2.35 -1.00 2.62
CA VAL A 23 -3.09 0.24 2.49
C VAL A 23 -3.26 0.52 1.02
N CYS A 24 -4.50 0.63 0.56
CA CYS A 24 -4.82 0.96 -0.82
C CYS A 24 -5.30 2.40 -0.93
N ILE A 25 -4.67 3.18 -1.80
CA ILE A 25 -5.15 4.49 -2.20
C ILE A 25 -5.64 4.36 -3.64
N THR A 26 -6.96 4.32 -3.84
CA THR A 26 -7.54 3.98 -5.14
C THR A 26 -8.56 5.01 -5.61
N LYS A 27 -8.78 5.06 -6.92
CA LYS A 27 -9.89 5.82 -7.50
C LYS A 27 -11.23 5.34 -6.96
N GLY A 28 -12.23 6.23 -6.96
CA GLY A 28 -13.62 5.85 -6.71
C GLY A 28 -14.25 5.09 -7.90
N ALA A 29 -15.54 4.77 -7.78
CA ALA A 29 -16.30 3.94 -8.73
C ALA A 29 -16.39 4.47 -10.18
N VAL A 30 -15.91 5.67 -10.47
CA VAL A 30 -15.98 6.28 -11.81
C VAL A 30 -14.68 6.03 -12.56
N ALA A 31 -14.75 5.73 -13.85
CA ALA A 31 -13.66 5.38 -14.78
C ALA A 31 -12.60 6.50 -15.00
N ARG A 32 -12.26 7.27 -13.98
CA ARG A 32 -11.27 8.35 -14.06
C ARG A 32 -10.04 7.97 -13.24
N ILE A 33 -8.89 7.97 -13.90
CA ILE A 33 -7.58 7.76 -13.22
C ILE A 33 -7.36 8.81 -12.13
N VAL A 34 -6.65 8.42 -11.07
CA VAL A 34 -6.13 9.34 -10.05
C VAL A 34 -4.66 9.62 -10.32
N TYR A 35 -4.21 10.83 -9.97
CA TYR A 35 -2.80 11.18 -10.01
C TYR A 35 -2.29 11.30 -8.58
N LEU A 36 -1.31 10.49 -8.26
CA LEU A 36 -0.74 10.38 -6.92
C LEU A 36 0.76 10.67 -6.95
N SER A 37 1.23 11.42 -5.95
CA SER A 37 2.63 11.52 -5.59
C SER A 37 2.88 10.70 -4.35
N VAL A 38 3.90 9.87 -4.39
CA VAL A 38 4.37 9.06 -3.27
C VAL A 38 5.78 9.51 -2.90
N GLU A 39 5.96 9.89 -1.66
CA GLU A 39 7.23 10.34 -1.11
C GLU A 39 7.70 9.34 -0.03
N CYS A 40 9.02 9.13 0.06
CA CYS A 40 9.68 8.45 1.15
C CYS A 40 10.56 9.46 1.90
N ASP A 41 10.24 9.72 3.17
CA ASP A 41 10.91 10.73 3.99
C ASP A 41 10.99 12.12 3.31
N GLY A 42 9.92 12.53 2.63
CA GLY A 42 9.82 13.81 1.92
C GLY A 42 10.50 13.85 0.55
N ILE A 43 11.11 12.75 0.11
CA ILE A 43 11.72 12.64 -1.23
C ILE A 43 10.75 11.89 -2.13
N GLN A 44 10.45 12.46 -3.29
CA GLN A 44 9.55 11.82 -4.26
C GLN A 44 10.15 10.49 -4.75
N ALA A 45 9.44 9.40 -4.43
CA ALA A 45 9.80 8.05 -4.85
C ALA A 45 9.03 7.64 -6.12
N LEU A 46 7.76 8.04 -6.24
CA LEU A 46 6.89 7.68 -7.36
C LEU A 46 5.91 8.81 -7.63
N SER A 47 5.65 9.06 -8.91
CA SER A 47 4.48 9.82 -9.37
C SER A 47 3.75 8.96 -10.38
N CYS A 48 2.49 8.65 -10.15
CA CYS A 48 1.73 7.79 -11.05
C CYS A 48 0.32 8.32 -11.31
N GLY A 49 -0.10 8.15 -12.56
CA GLY A 49 -1.50 8.27 -12.98
C GLY A 49 -2.05 6.87 -13.27
N GLY A 50 -3.11 6.47 -12.58
CA GLY A 50 -3.65 5.12 -12.74
C GLY A 50 -4.88 4.89 -11.87
N ASP A 51 -5.13 3.63 -11.54
CA ASP A 51 -6.21 3.25 -10.65
C ASP A 51 -5.88 3.50 -9.18
N GLY A 52 -4.58 3.60 -8.84
CA GLY A 52 -4.15 3.88 -7.49
C GLY A 52 -2.74 3.40 -7.18
N VAL A 53 -2.45 3.31 -5.87
CA VAL A 53 -1.22 2.75 -5.33
C VAL A 53 -1.53 1.90 -4.09
N ILE A 54 -0.77 0.84 -3.91
CA ILE A 54 -0.78 -0.02 -2.72
C ILE A 54 0.52 0.21 -1.97
N VAL A 55 0.43 0.36 -0.64
CA VAL A 55 1.58 0.23 0.25
C VAL A 55 1.38 -1.01 1.09
N SER A 56 2.26 -2.00 0.95
CA SER A 56 2.08 -3.33 1.52
C SER A 56 3.21 -3.71 2.48
N THR A 57 2.87 -4.51 3.48
CA THR A 57 3.83 -5.26 4.30
C THR A 57 4.39 -6.45 3.52
N PRO A 58 5.47 -7.10 3.99
CA PRO A 58 5.92 -8.37 3.45
C PRO A 58 4.83 -9.47 3.52
N SER A 59 4.06 -9.54 4.60
CA SER A 59 2.92 -10.47 4.71
C SER A 59 1.85 -10.18 3.66
N GLY A 60 1.56 -8.91 3.41
CA GLY A 60 0.61 -8.46 2.39
C GLY A 60 1.12 -8.58 0.96
N SER A 61 2.41 -8.91 0.76
CA SER A 61 2.98 -9.08 -0.58
C SER A 61 2.23 -10.10 -1.44
N THR A 62 1.63 -11.10 -0.80
CA THR A 62 0.83 -12.16 -1.43
C THR A 62 -0.67 -11.87 -1.46
N ALA A 63 -1.11 -10.70 -0.96
CA ALA A 63 -2.50 -10.22 -1.01
C ALA A 63 -2.74 -9.37 -2.27
N TYR A 64 -3.36 -8.20 -2.15
CA TYR A 64 -3.68 -7.35 -3.30
C TYR A 64 -2.43 -6.84 -4.04
N ASN A 65 -1.31 -6.65 -3.32
CA ASN A 65 -0.02 -6.35 -3.92
C ASN A 65 0.34 -7.31 -5.06
N LEU A 66 0.14 -8.61 -4.86
CA LEU A 66 0.45 -9.62 -5.89
C LEU A 66 -0.43 -9.45 -7.13
N SER A 67 -1.73 -9.23 -6.94
CA SER A 67 -2.68 -9.00 -8.04
C SER A 67 -2.36 -7.73 -8.83
N ALA A 68 -1.76 -6.74 -8.19
CA ALA A 68 -1.29 -5.51 -8.82
C ALA A 68 0.09 -5.66 -9.51
N GLY A 69 0.69 -6.85 -9.50
CA GLY A 69 1.99 -7.12 -10.13
C GLY A 69 3.20 -6.80 -9.23
N GLY A 70 2.99 -6.63 -7.94
CA GLY A 70 4.08 -6.48 -6.96
C GLY A 70 4.81 -7.81 -6.69
N PRO A 71 6.03 -7.77 -6.17
CA PRO A 71 6.82 -8.96 -5.87
C PRO A 71 6.28 -9.73 -4.67
N ILE A 72 6.55 -11.03 -4.65
CA ILE A 72 6.41 -11.86 -3.45
C ILE A 72 7.62 -11.61 -2.55
N VAL A 73 7.36 -11.34 -1.29
CA VAL A 73 8.39 -11.03 -0.30
C VAL A 73 8.20 -11.93 0.92
N GLU A 74 9.32 -12.44 1.44
CA GLU A 74 9.32 -13.25 2.64
C GLU A 74 8.79 -12.46 3.86
N PRO A 75 7.89 -13.03 4.68
CA PRO A 75 7.21 -12.30 5.76
C PRO A 75 8.15 -11.70 6.81
N ASP A 76 9.35 -12.26 6.97
CA ASP A 76 10.36 -11.78 7.93
C ASP A 76 11.21 -10.62 7.39
N ALA A 77 11.05 -10.26 6.13
CA ALA A 77 11.77 -9.13 5.54
C ALA A 77 11.39 -7.79 6.20
N ARG A 78 12.38 -6.91 6.34
CA ARG A 78 12.19 -5.58 6.95
C ARG A 78 12.07 -4.51 5.88
N ASN A 79 10.98 -4.56 5.13
CA ASN A 79 10.70 -3.62 4.06
C ASN A 79 9.20 -3.34 3.92
N MET A 80 8.89 -2.33 3.11
CA MET A 80 7.55 -2.01 2.64
C MET A 80 7.58 -1.99 1.12
N LEU A 81 6.46 -2.33 0.50
CA LEU A 81 6.31 -2.33 -0.95
C LEU A 81 5.38 -1.20 -1.37
N ILE A 82 5.74 -0.49 -2.42
CA ILE A 82 4.92 0.56 -3.04
C ILE A 82 4.61 0.08 -4.45
N THR A 83 3.36 -0.32 -4.70
CA THR A 83 2.96 -0.94 -5.97
C THR A 83 1.88 -0.10 -6.65
N PRO A 84 2.15 0.47 -7.83
CA PRO A 84 1.15 1.16 -8.64
C PRO A 84 0.07 0.18 -9.11
N ILE A 85 -1.19 0.65 -9.20
CA ILE A 85 -2.31 -0.13 -9.72
C ILE A 85 -2.66 0.41 -11.11
N CYS A 86 -2.55 -0.44 -12.15
CA CYS A 86 -2.89 -0.08 -13.53
C CYS A 86 -2.33 1.28 -13.95
N ALA A 87 -1.06 1.54 -13.64
CA ALA A 87 -0.42 2.81 -14.00
C ALA A 87 -0.36 2.97 -15.52
N HIS A 88 -0.72 4.16 -15.99
CA HIS A 88 -0.64 4.51 -17.41
C HIS A 88 0.78 4.86 -17.85
N ASP A 89 1.64 5.20 -16.91
CA ASP A 89 3.05 5.45 -17.17
C ASP A 89 3.83 4.13 -17.17
N MET A 90 4.43 3.81 -18.30
CA MET A 90 5.27 2.61 -18.47
C MET A 90 6.53 2.62 -17.58
N ALA A 91 6.94 3.77 -17.06
CA ALA A 91 8.07 3.89 -16.13
C ALA A 91 7.70 3.55 -14.68
N SER A 92 6.41 3.56 -14.32
CA SER A 92 5.95 3.23 -12.98
C SER A 92 6.23 1.75 -12.65
N ARG A 93 7.04 1.53 -11.63
CA ARG A 93 7.44 0.20 -11.15
C ARG A 93 7.15 0.07 -9.67
N CYS A 94 7.01 -1.17 -9.21
CA CYS A 94 6.98 -1.46 -7.79
C CYS A 94 8.34 -1.10 -7.17
N ILE A 95 8.29 -0.44 -6.01
CA ILE A 95 9.46 -0.05 -5.24
C ILE A 95 9.44 -0.81 -3.93
N VAL A 96 10.57 -1.43 -3.59
CA VAL A 96 10.81 -2.02 -2.28
C VAL A 96 11.64 -1.04 -1.47
N THR A 97 11.14 -0.62 -0.31
CA THR A 97 11.81 0.35 0.57
C THR A 97 11.94 -0.20 1.98
N SER A 98 12.83 0.38 2.79
CA SER A 98 13.03 -0.02 4.18
C SER A 98 11.78 0.24 5.04
N ASP A 99 11.51 -0.64 6.00
CA ASP A 99 10.45 -0.49 7.01
C ASP A 99 10.64 0.72 7.95
N ARG A 100 11.81 1.37 7.88
CA ARG A 100 12.13 2.59 8.66
C ARG A 100 11.70 3.88 7.98
N ARG A 101 11.26 3.83 6.73
CA ARG A 101 10.82 5.00 5.98
C ARG A 101 9.41 5.41 6.37
N VAL A 102 9.14 6.70 6.27
CA VAL A 102 7.79 7.25 6.31
C VAL A 102 7.34 7.48 4.88
N ILE A 103 6.27 6.80 4.48
CA ILE A 103 5.68 6.95 3.16
C ILE A 103 4.55 7.96 3.26
N THR A 104 4.56 8.94 2.38
CA THR A 104 3.50 9.96 2.28
C THR A 104 2.89 9.92 0.90
N VAL A 105 1.56 9.85 0.83
CA VAL A 105 0.82 9.85 -0.43
C VAL A 105 -0.11 11.04 -0.49
N ARG A 106 -0.10 11.76 -1.63
CA ARG A 106 -0.96 12.92 -1.90
C ARG A 106 -1.55 12.86 -3.30
N MET A 107 -2.74 13.39 -3.45
CA MET A 107 -3.31 13.65 -4.78
C MET A 107 -2.65 14.87 -5.40
N THR A 108 -2.22 14.79 -6.67
CA THR A 108 -1.49 15.88 -7.35
C THR A 108 -2.32 16.66 -8.37
N GLN A 109 -3.46 16.14 -8.79
CA GLN A 109 -4.32 16.79 -9.78
C GLN A 109 -5.80 16.73 -9.42
N ASN A 110 -6.39 17.89 -9.52
CA ASN A 110 -7.79 18.28 -9.72
C ASN A 110 -8.90 17.70 -8.84
N ALA A 111 -9.61 18.64 -8.20
CA ALA A 111 -10.70 18.51 -7.23
C ALA A 111 -11.95 17.72 -7.68
N ARG A 112 -12.06 17.28 -8.93
CA ARG A 112 -13.20 16.49 -9.43
C ARG A 112 -12.95 14.98 -9.41
N ARG A 113 -11.81 14.53 -8.89
CA ARG A 113 -11.45 13.11 -8.82
C ARG A 113 -11.53 12.66 -7.38
N ASN A 114 -12.25 11.60 -7.13
CA ASN A 114 -12.36 11.01 -5.81
C ASN A 114 -11.33 9.88 -5.70
N ALA A 115 -10.50 9.94 -4.66
CA ALA A 115 -9.72 8.81 -4.21
C ALA A 115 -10.23 8.35 -2.85
N PHE A 116 -9.94 7.12 -2.52
CA PHE A 116 -10.27 6.53 -1.24
C PHE A 116 -9.04 5.83 -0.68
N VAL A 117 -8.85 5.95 0.63
CA VAL A 117 -7.92 5.11 1.38
C VAL A 117 -8.71 3.97 1.98
N SER A 118 -8.26 2.75 1.81
CA SER A 118 -8.77 1.57 2.52
C SER A 118 -7.62 0.78 3.12
N VAL A 119 -7.90 0.07 4.20
CA VAL A 119 -6.94 -0.67 5.00
C VAL A 119 -7.42 -2.12 5.13
N ASP A 120 -6.60 -3.09 4.70
CA ASP A 120 -6.92 -4.54 4.67
C ASP A 120 -8.32 -4.85 4.06
N GLY A 121 -8.74 -4.10 3.06
CA GLY A 121 -10.05 -4.25 2.42
C GLY A 121 -11.26 -3.88 3.31
N GLY A 122 -11.01 -3.31 4.48
CA GLY A 122 -12.02 -2.92 5.47
C GLY A 122 -12.52 -1.49 5.30
N LYS A 123 -12.46 -0.71 6.38
CA LYS A 123 -12.92 0.68 6.41
C LYS A 123 -12.22 1.53 5.35
N SER A 124 -12.97 2.42 4.74
CA SER A 124 -12.42 3.38 3.79
C SER A 124 -12.80 4.81 4.12
N VAL A 125 -11.92 5.74 3.78
CA VAL A 125 -12.17 7.18 3.88
C VAL A 125 -11.91 7.85 2.53
N ARG A 126 -12.77 8.79 2.19
CA ARG A 126 -12.60 9.59 0.97
C ARG A 126 -11.48 10.62 1.16
N LEU A 127 -10.58 10.67 0.20
CA LEU A 127 -9.55 11.70 0.09
C LEU A 127 -10.04 12.91 -0.69
N ASN A 128 -9.73 14.09 -0.16
CA ASN A 128 -9.86 15.37 -0.85
C ASN A 128 -8.48 15.87 -1.29
N MET A 129 -8.48 16.85 -2.19
CA MET A 129 -7.24 17.58 -2.50
C MET A 129 -6.72 18.27 -1.23
N GLY A 130 -5.41 18.18 -1.02
CA GLY A 130 -4.75 18.70 0.18
C GLY A 130 -4.62 17.70 1.31
N ASP A 131 -5.40 16.61 1.31
CA ASP A 131 -5.23 15.54 2.31
C ASP A 131 -3.86 14.86 2.15
N THR A 132 -3.32 14.45 3.27
CA THR A 132 -2.06 13.72 3.33
C THR A 132 -2.27 12.36 3.97
N VAL A 133 -1.93 11.30 3.25
CA VAL A 133 -1.89 9.94 3.78
C VAL A 133 -0.47 9.65 4.23
N THR A 134 -0.28 9.36 5.51
CA THR A 134 1.02 8.97 6.07
C THR A 134 0.98 7.51 6.48
N ILE A 135 1.95 6.74 6.01
CA ILE A 135 2.06 5.30 6.24
C ILE A 135 3.46 5.02 6.76
N ARG A 136 3.54 4.30 7.86
CA ARG A 136 4.81 3.91 8.47
C ARG A 136 4.67 2.54 9.14
N ARG A 137 5.80 1.94 9.49
CA ARG A 137 5.79 0.76 10.33
C ARG A 137 5.08 1.06 11.66
N SER A 138 4.14 0.21 12.04
CA SER A 138 3.48 0.26 13.35
C SER A 138 4.45 -0.19 14.46
N ARG A 139 4.19 0.28 15.67
CA ARG A 139 4.80 -0.27 16.89
C ARG A 139 4.22 -1.63 17.27
N LEU A 140 3.07 -1.98 16.70
CA LEU A 140 2.41 -3.26 16.89
C LEU A 140 2.89 -4.26 15.85
N ASP A 141 3.06 -5.50 16.27
CA ASP A 141 3.36 -6.63 15.40
C ASP A 141 2.30 -7.72 15.61
N THR A 142 1.86 -8.34 14.53
CA THR A 142 1.04 -9.55 14.59
C THR A 142 1.96 -10.76 14.72
N LYS A 143 1.66 -11.61 15.71
CA LYS A 143 2.33 -12.90 15.89
C LYS A 143 1.50 -14.00 15.25
N LEU A 144 2.01 -14.61 14.21
CA LEU A 144 1.38 -15.76 13.55
C LEU A 144 1.93 -17.05 14.15
N LEU A 145 1.04 -17.91 14.63
CA LEU A 145 1.42 -19.24 15.09
C LEU A 145 1.56 -20.18 13.89
N LYS A 146 2.73 -20.77 13.74
CA LYS A 146 2.99 -21.78 12.73
C LYS A 146 2.58 -23.16 13.27
N LEU A 147 1.56 -23.76 12.67
CA LEU A 147 1.00 -25.05 13.11
C LEU A 147 1.61 -26.26 12.38
N ASN A 148 2.50 -26.03 11.42
CA ASN A 148 3.18 -27.09 10.66
C ASN A 148 4.58 -26.64 10.27
N ASP A 149 5.41 -27.59 9.80
CA ASP A 149 6.82 -27.32 9.44
C ASP A 149 7.01 -26.86 7.99
N ARG A 150 5.93 -26.52 7.27
CA ARG A 150 6.03 -26.00 5.90
C ARG A 150 6.80 -24.70 5.88
N SER A 151 7.80 -24.62 5.02
CA SER A 151 8.53 -23.37 4.78
C SER A 151 7.66 -22.37 4.00
N PHE A 152 8.07 -21.10 4.00
CA PHE A 152 7.44 -20.09 3.14
C PHE A 152 7.46 -20.49 1.66
N TYR A 153 8.58 -21.05 1.22
CA TYR A 153 8.77 -21.48 -0.18
C TYR A 153 7.88 -22.68 -0.55
N ASP A 154 7.63 -23.62 0.38
CA ASP A 154 6.69 -24.71 0.15
C ASP A 154 5.27 -24.19 -0.08
N VAL A 155 4.87 -23.16 0.68
CA VAL A 155 3.55 -22.55 0.54
C VAL A 155 3.45 -21.77 -0.78
N VAL A 156 4.47 -20.99 -1.14
CA VAL A 156 4.55 -20.25 -2.40
C VAL A 156 4.48 -21.21 -3.58
N ASN A 157 5.32 -22.25 -3.59
CA ASN A 157 5.35 -23.25 -4.67
C ASN A 157 4.00 -23.97 -4.82
N ALA A 158 3.39 -24.38 -3.73
CA ALA A 158 2.09 -25.06 -3.75
C ALA A 158 0.97 -24.16 -4.29
N LYS A 159 1.02 -22.83 -4.02
CA LYS A 159 0.00 -21.88 -4.49
C LYS A 159 0.18 -21.49 -5.97
N PHE A 160 1.42 -21.35 -6.43
CA PHE A 160 1.70 -20.72 -7.72
C PHE A 160 2.19 -21.69 -8.81
N GLN A 161 2.63 -22.90 -8.45
CA GLN A 161 3.06 -23.90 -9.42
C GLN A 161 1.96 -24.91 -9.82
N GLY A 162 0.72 -24.73 -9.34
CA GLY A 162 -0.46 -25.43 -9.85
C GLY A 162 -0.38 -26.95 -9.70
N LYS A 163 -0.10 -27.45 -8.50
CA LYS A 163 -0.28 -28.86 -8.16
C LYS A 163 -1.33 -29.04 -7.08
#